data_094a8bba3bd3632197aa320fe76f106e
#
_entry.id   094a8bba3bd3632197aa320fe76f106e
#
_cell.length_a   1.000
_cell.length_b   1.000
_cell.length_c   1.000
_cell.angle_alpha   90.00
_cell.angle_beta   90.00
_cell.angle_gamma   90.00
#
_symmetry.space_group_name_H-M   'P 1'
#
loop_
_entity.id
_entity.type
_entity.pdbx_description
1 polymer ?
#
loop_
_entity_poly.entity_id
_entity_poly.type
_entity_poly.pdbx_seq_one_letter_code
_entity_poly.pdbx_strand_id
1 'polypeptide(L)'
;MTYIPNSLEARDIASLVHMQTNLRRHQEEGPLVIGRGQGCRIFDDSGRDYIEAVAGLWCASLGFASERLAQVAYEQMRKLGYYHLYRHRSNEPAIELAETLLRIAPVPMARVVFQCSGSEANDTAIKLAWYYWHAHGQPQRTKIIARSMG
;
A
#
# COMPACT_ATOMS: atom_id res chain seq x y z
N MET A 1 16.69 23.07 16.33
CA MET A 1 16.83 22.34 17.64
C MET A 1 18.04 21.43 17.55
N THR A 2 18.78 21.26 18.65
CA THR A 2 19.88 20.29 18.67
C THR A 2 19.29 18.99 19.23
N TYR A 3 19.12 18.00 18.39
CA TYR A 3 18.63 16.68 18.81
C TYR A 3 19.68 15.93 19.61
N ILE A 4 19.25 15.06 20.50
CA ILE A 4 20.14 14.19 21.25
C ILE A 4 20.88 13.29 20.24
N PRO A 5 22.20 13.23 20.24
CA PRO A 5 22.96 12.35 19.36
C PRO A 5 22.47 10.90 19.45
N ASN A 6 22.29 10.25 18.29
CA ASN A 6 21.76 8.89 18.16
C ASN A 6 20.30 8.67 18.61
N SER A 7 19.55 9.73 18.92
CA SER A 7 18.10 9.62 19.09
C SER A 7 17.43 9.17 17.77
N LEU A 8 16.19 8.69 17.85
CA LEU A 8 15.44 8.28 16.66
C LEU A 8 15.26 9.45 15.70
N GLU A 9 14.97 10.65 16.21
CA GLU A 9 14.82 11.86 15.41
C GLU A 9 16.13 12.25 14.70
N ALA A 10 17.26 12.22 15.40
CA ALA A 10 18.57 12.53 14.81
C ALA A 10 18.93 11.54 13.70
N ARG A 11 18.61 10.27 13.89
CA ARG A 11 18.85 9.20 12.90
C ARG A 11 17.92 9.32 11.70
N ASP A 12 16.67 9.65 11.93
CA ASP A 12 15.69 9.90 10.87
C ASP A 12 16.15 11.03 9.96
N ILE A 13 16.44 12.21 10.53
CA ILE A 13 16.92 13.38 9.79
C ILE A 13 18.17 13.07 8.98
N ALA A 14 19.05 12.23 9.50
CA ALA A 14 20.32 11.89 8.86
C ALA A 14 20.17 10.86 7.72
N SER A 15 19.09 10.04 7.70
CA SER A 15 19.01 8.86 6.83
C SER A 15 17.75 8.76 5.97
N LEU A 16 16.68 9.49 6.28
CA LEU A 16 15.41 9.37 5.56
C LEU A 16 15.05 10.63 4.78
N VAL A 17 14.45 10.44 3.63
CA VAL A 17 13.80 11.50 2.84
C VAL A 17 12.30 11.32 2.95
N HIS A 18 11.63 12.27 3.57
CA HIS A 18 10.18 12.27 3.72
C HIS A 18 9.51 12.83 2.47
N MET A 19 8.63 12.04 1.84
CA MET A 19 7.86 12.47 0.67
C MET A 19 6.86 13.58 1.05
N GLN A 20 6.62 14.51 0.10
CA GLN A 20 5.72 15.66 0.27
C GLN A 20 6.05 16.53 1.49
N THR A 21 7.30 16.56 1.90
CA THR A 21 7.78 17.28 3.08
C THR A 21 8.82 18.31 2.69
N ASN A 22 8.76 19.51 3.27
CA ASN A 22 9.82 20.48 3.17
C ASN A 22 11.01 20.02 4.03
N LEU A 23 12.04 19.49 3.41
CA LEU A 23 13.18 18.89 4.11
C LEU A 23 13.94 19.87 5.01
N ARG A 24 14.00 21.17 4.66
CA ARG A 24 14.63 22.17 5.51
C ARG A 24 13.85 22.36 6.81
N ARG A 25 12.52 22.49 6.70
CA ARG A 25 11.64 22.58 7.86
C ARG A 25 11.67 21.30 8.70
N HIS A 26 11.75 20.15 8.06
CA HIS A 26 11.89 18.87 8.74
C HIS A 26 13.17 18.77 9.59
N GLN A 27 14.28 19.33 9.10
CA GLN A 27 15.53 19.42 9.89
C GLN A 27 15.39 20.33 11.13
N GLU A 28 14.53 21.33 11.06
CA GLU A 28 14.30 22.27 12.16
C GLU A 28 13.30 21.72 13.21
N GLU A 29 12.23 21.08 12.76
CA GLU A 29 11.12 20.57 13.59
C GLU A 29 11.29 19.10 14.03
N GLY A 30 11.92 18.28 13.20
CA GLY A 30 12.09 16.86 13.40
C GLY A 30 10.84 16.03 13.07
N PRO A 31 10.98 14.68 13.06
CA PRO A 31 9.88 13.77 12.87
C PRO A 31 9.06 13.59 14.13
N LEU A 32 7.78 13.26 13.95
CA LEU A 32 6.99 12.60 14.98
C LEU A 32 7.20 11.08 14.86
N VAL A 33 7.97 10.50 15.76
CA VAL A 33 8.29 9.07 15.73
C VAL A 33 7.16 8.26 16.35
N ILE A 34 6.47 7.46 15.54
CA ILE A 34 5.37 6.61 15.99
C ILE A 34 5.91 5.24 16.37
N GLY A 35 5.75 4.84 17.61
CA GLY A 35 6.27 3.58 18.16
C GLY A 35 5.27 2.42 18.16
N ARG A 36 3.96 2.70 18.26
CA ARG A 36 2.91 1.68 18.26
C ARG A 36 1.55 2.23 17.87
N GLY A 37 0.63 1.33 17.52
CA GLY A 37 -0.77 1.65 17.27
C GLY A 37 -1.69 0.66 17.98
N GLN A 38 -2.94 1.08 18.25
CA GLN A 38 -3.99 0.21 18.81
C GLN A 38 -5.37 0.75 18.44
N GLY A 39 -6.17 -0.02 17.75
CA GLY A 39 -7.45 0.45 17.23
C GLY A 39 -7.28 1.69 16.35
N CYS A 40 -7.92 2.80 16.69
CA CYS A 40 -7.78 4.07 15.97
C CYS A 40 -6.72 5.02 16.59
N ARG A 41 -5.92 4.56 17.53
CA ARG A 41 -4.90 5.38 18.19
C ARG A 41 -3.49 4.95 17.81
N ILE A 42 -2.62 5.94 17.72
CA ILE A 42 -1.17 5.76 17.60
C ILE A 42 -0.49 6.41 18.79
N PHE A 43 0.71 5.97 19.09
CA PHE A 43 1.50 6.45 20.21
C PHE A 43 2.91 6.77 19.72
N ASP A 44 3.41 7.95 20.08
CA ASP A 44 4.80 8.31 19.81
C ASP A 44 5.78 7.56 20.74
N ASP A 45 7.05 7.76 20.51
CA ASP A 45 8.13 7.14 21.29
C ASP A 45 8.19 7.64 22.72
N SER A 46 7.59 8.81 23.05
CA SER A 46 7.40 9.30 24.42
C SER A 46 6.18 8.69 25.13
N GLY A 47 5.34 7.94 24.39
CA GLY A 47 4.11 7.33 24.88
C GLY A 47 2.87 8.22 24.80
N ARG A 48 2.97 9.42 24.22
CA ARG A 48 1.81 10.28 23.98
C ARG A 48 0.94 9.66 22.91
N ASP A 49 -0.38 9.72 23.08
CA ASP A 49 -1.34 9.14 22.16
C ASP A 49 -2.03 10.18 21.28
N TYR A 50 -2.39 9.76 20.07
CA TYR A 50 -3.07 10.56 19.06
C TYR A 50 -4.19 9.73 18.42
N ILE A 51 -5.26 10.39 17.98
CA ILE A 51 -6.26 9.77 17.12
C ILE A 51 -5.71 9.80 15.69
N GLU A 52 -5.56 8.63 15.10
CA GLU A 52 -5.12 8.49 13.71
C GLU A 52 -6.35 8.48 12.78
N ALA A 53 -6.64 9.65 12.20
CA ALA A 53 -7.83 9.85 11.37
C ALA A 53 -7.62 9.51 9.88
N VAL A 54 -6.39 9.23 9.47
CA VAL A 54 -6.03 8.91 8.07
C VAL A 54 -5.82 7.41 7.85
N ALA A 55 -6.05 6.60 8.89
CA ALA A 55 -5.87 5.13 8.87
C ALA A 55 -4.50 4.70 8.32
N GLY A 56 -3.42 5.34 8.80
CA GLY A 56 -2.05 5.06 8.36
C GLY A 56 -1.87 5.29 6.85
N LEU A 57 -2.41 6.37 6.32
CA LEU A 57 -2.51 6.69 4.89
C LEU A 57 -3.33 5.63 4.13
N TRP A 58 -4.57 5.38 4.62
CA TRP A 58 -5.60 4.50 4.05
C TRP A 58 -5.30 2.99 4.08
N CYS A 59 -4.26 2.57 4.79
CA CYS A 59 -3.85 1.17 4.84
C CYS A 59 -4.39 0.41 6.06
N ALA A 60 -4.73 1.10 7.16
CA ALA A 60 -5.16 0.50 8.43
C ALA A 60 -6.66 0.71 8.71
N SER A 61 -7.53 0.49 7.73
CA SER A 61 -8.99 0.70 7.84
C SER A 61 -9.65 -0.16 8.92
N LEU A 62 -9.06 -1.29 9.30
CA LEU A 62 -9.53 -2.15 10.39
C LEU A 62 -8.91 -1.80 11.75
N GLY A 63 -8.14 -0.71 11.81
CA GLY A 63 -7.38 -0.30 12.97
C GLY A 63 -6.01 -0.97 13.08
N PHE A 64 -5.23 -0.47 14.04
CA PHE A 64 -3.89 -0.98 14.34
C PHE A 64 -3.96 -2.15 15.33
N ALA A 65 -2.93 -2.99 15.33
CA ALA A 65 -2.75 -4.13 16.23
C ALA A 65 -3.91 -5.15 16.19
N SER A 66 -4.42 -5.46 15.02
CA SER A 66 -5.40 -6.53 14.83
C SER A 66 -4.72 -7.89 15.01
N GLU A 67 -4.97 -8.54 16.16
CA GLU A 67 -4.42 -9.86 16.50
C GLU A 67 -4.81 -10.91 15.44
N ARG A 68 -6.05 -10.88 14.99
CA ARG A 68 -6.54 -11.81 13.94
C ARG A 68 -5.74 -11.70 12.64
N LEU A 69 -5.45 -10.47 12.17
CA LEU A 69 -4.66 -10.27 10.95
C LEU A 69 -3.21 -10.70 11.17
N ALA A 70 -2.62 -10.38 12.32
CA ALA A 70 -1.27 -10.78 12.67
C ALA A 70 -1.13 -12.31 12.69
N GLN A 71 -2.08 -13.01 13.30
CA GLN A 71 -2.08 -14.47 13.39
C GLN A 71 -2.20 -15.12 12.00
N VAL A 72 -3.13 -14.67 11.15
CA VAL A 72 -3.28 -15.18 9.79
C VAL A 72 -2.02 -14.95 8.96
N ALA A 73 -1.41 -13.78 9.06
CA ALA A 73 -0.15 -13.47 8.38
C ALA A 73 0.99 -14.38 8.86
N TYR A 74 1.11 -14.58 10.16
CA TYR A 74 2.12 -15.47 10.76
C TYR A 74 1.97 -16.92 10.26
N GLU A 75 0.76 -17.45 10.29
CA GLU A 75 0.49 -18.83 9.85
C GLU A 75 0.77 -19.02 8.36
N GLN A 76 0.33 -18.07 7.53
CA GLN A 76 0.59 -18.11 6.10
C GLN A 76 2.07 -17.98 5.77
N MET A 77 2.80 -17.09 6.46
CA MET A 77 4.25 -16.95 6.27
C MET A 77 5.02 -18.22 6.62
N ARG A 78 4.58 -18.98 7.61
CA ARG A 78 5.17 -20.29 7.96
C ARG A 78 4.85 -21.37 6.94
N LYS A 79 3.66 -21.34 6.32
CA LYS A 79 3.22 -22.30 5.30
C LYS A 79 3.88 -22.01 3.95
N LEU A 80 3.76 -20.77 3.49
CA LEU A 80 4.29 -20.28 2.22
C LEU A 80 4.35 -18.75 2.27
N GLY A 81 5.49 -18.18 2.62
CA GLY A 81 5.66 -16.73 2.80
C GLY A 81 5.66 -15.95 1.51
N TYR A 82 6.07 -16.57 0.42
CA TYR A 82 6.08 -15.95 -0.91
C TYR A 82 6.03 -16.98 -2.00
N TYR A 83 5.21 -16.74 -3.06
CA TYR A 83 5.29 -17.43 -4.33
C TYR A 83 4.68 -16.59 -5.45
N HIS A 84 5.22 -16.73 -6.67
CA HIS A 84 4.83 -15.93 -7.82
C HIS A 84 3.65 -16.53 -8.59
N LEU A 85 2.99 -15.71 -9.44
CA LEU A 85 1.89 -16.13 -10.32
C LEU A 85 2.32 -16.19 -11.81
N TYR A 86 3.57 -16.51 -12.09
CA TYR A 86 4.11 -16.59 -13.46
C TYR A 86 4.03 -18.01 -14.02
N ARG A 87 3.86 -18.11 -15.35
CA ARG A 87 4.00 -19.36 -16.12
C ARG A 87 3.20 -20.52 -15.53
N HIS A 88 1.89 -20.33 -15.34
CA HIS A 88 0.95 -21.37 -14.85
C HIS A 88 1.20 -21.81 -13.39
N ARG A 89 1.85 -21.00 -12.59
CA ARG A 89 1.98 -21.21 -11.15
C ARG A 89 0.98 -20.37 -10.40
N SER A 90 0.50 -20.89 -9.27
CA SER A 90 -0.46 -20.19 -8.42
C SER A 90 -0.29 -20.61 -6.96
N ASN A 91 -1.06 -19.99 -6.09
CA ASN A 91 -1.17 -20.36 -4.69
C ASN A 91 -2.62 -20.12 -4.20
N GLU A 92 -3.00 -20.88 -3.19
CA GLU A 92 -4.36 -20.90 -2.65
C GLU A 92 -4.86 -19.51 -2.21
N PRO A 93 -4.11 -18.71 -1.39
CA PRO A 93 -4.58 -17.39 -0.97
C PRO A 93 -4.87 -16.43 -2.13
N ALA A 94 -4.09 -16.47 -3.21
CA ALA A 94 -4.32 -15.62 -4.37
C ALA A 94 -5.60 -16.03 -5.12
N ILE A 95 -5.88 -17.33 -5.21
CA ILE A 95 -7.11 -17.86 -5.84
C ILE A 95 -8.33 -17.41 -5.03
N GLU A 96 -8.35 -17.67 -3.73
CA GLU A 96 -9.46 -17.31 -2.82
C GLU A 96 -9.74 -15.81 -2.81
N LEU A 97 -8.67 -14.99 -2.78
CA LEU A 97 -8.81 -13.54 -2.86
C LEU A 97 -9.40 -13.11 -4.20
N ALA A 98 -8.95 -13.68 -5.31
CA ALA A 98 -9.48 -13.37 -6.65
C ALA A 98 -10.98 -13.73 -6.74
N GLU A 99 -11.39 -14.90 -6.28
CA GLU A 99 -12.79 -15.34 -6.25
C GLU A 99 -13.65 -14.41 -5.39
N THR A 100 -13.13 -14.00 -4.23
CA THR A 100 -13.82 -13.07 -3.35
C THR A 100 -14.01 -11.70 -4.01
N LEU A 101 -12.97 -11.15 -4.63
CA LEU A 101 -13.03 -9.87 -5.33
C LEU A 101 -14.02 -9.91 -6.51
N LEU A 102 -14.04 -10.99 -7.28
CA LEU A 102 -14.99 -11.17 -8.39
C LEU A 102 -16.44 -11.22 -7.90
N ARG A 103 -16.68 -11.87 -6.75
CA ARG A 103 -18.02 -11.97 -6.15
C ARG A 103 -18.56 -10.63 -5.64
N ILE A 104 -17.69 -9.77 -5.08
CA ILE A 104 -18.10 -8.47 -4.52
C ILE A 104 -17.94 -7.30 -5.51
N ALA A 105 -17.42 -7.55 -6.70
CA ALA A 105 -17.25 -6.51 -7.72
C ALA A 105 -18.63 -5.89 -8.08
N PRO A 106 -18.73 -4.56 -8.23
CA PRO A 106 -20.00 -3.87 -8.51
C PRO A 106 -20.53 -4.14 -9.91
N VAL A 107 -19.74 -4.72 -10.79
CA VAL A 107 -20.11 -5.16 -12.14
C VAL A 107 -19.48 -6.52 -12.43
N PRO A 108 -20.04 -7.30 -13.36
CA PRO A 108 -19.46 -8.59 -13.74
C PRO A 108 -18.03 -8.44 -14.25
N MET A 109 -17.09 -9.08 -13.60
CA MET A 109 -15.67 -9.13 -13.96
C MET A 109 -15.26 -10.58 -14.21
N ALA A 110 -14.31 -10.80 -15.13
CA ALA A 110 -13.88 -12.13 -15.52
C ALA A 110 -12.60 -12.59 -14.81
N ARG A 111 -11.70 -11.69 -14.51
CA ARG A 111 -10.37 -12.02 -13.95
C ARG A 111 -9.86 -10.87 -13.07
N VAL A 112 -8.93 -11.22 -12.17
CA VAL A 112 -8.20 -10.27 -11.31
C VAL A 112 -6.71 -10.33 -11.66
N VAL A 113 -6.07 -9.17 -11.69
CA VAL A 113 -4.62 -9.02 -11.78
C VAL A 113 -4.14 -8.31 -10.53
N PHE A 114 -3.24 -8.93 -9.78
CA PHE A 114 -2.66 -8.34 -8.57
C PHE A 114 -1.40 -7.54 -8.91
N GLN A 115 -1.27 -6.37 -8.30
CA GLN A 115 -0.12 -5.47 -8.39
C GLN A 115 0.29 -4.99 -6.99
N CYS A 116 1.50 -4.45 -6.86
CA CYS A 116 2.02 -3.99 -5.56
C CYS A 116 1.54 -2.58 -5.19
N SER A 117 1.03 -1.82 -6.14
CA SER A 117 0.53 -0.45 -5.91
C SER A 117 -0.58 -0.06 -6.88
N GLY A 118 -1.35 1.00 -6.53
CA GLY A 118 -2.35 1.56 -7.43
C GLY A 118 -1.75 2.12 -8.73
N SER A 119 -0.55 2.70 -8.68
CA SER A 119 0.17 3.19 -9.86
C SER A 119 0.53 2.05 -10.81
N GLU A 120 1.04 0.94 -10.30
CA GLU A 120 1.33 -0.25 -11.10
C GLU A 120 0.05 -0.89 -11.67
N ALA A 121 -1.03 -0.90 -10.89
CA ALA A 121 -2.33 -1.39 -11.35
C ALA A 121 -2.87 -0.53 -12.50
N ASN A 122 -2.77 0.79 -12.41
CA ASN A 122 -3.17 1.71 -13.48
C ASN A 122 -2.30 1.54 -14.72
N ASP A 123 -0.98 1.47 -14.58
CA ASP A 123 -0.06 1.23 -15.70
C ASP A 123 -0.38 -0.09 -16.42
N THR A 124 -0.64 -1.14 -15.66
CA THR A 124 -1.06 -2.44 -16.19
C THR A 124 -2.41 -2.37 -16.90
N ALA A 125 -3.40 -1.67 -16.32
CA ALA A 125 -4.73 -1.50 -16.91
C ALA A 125 -4.66 -0.76 -18.25
N ILE A 126 -3.85 0.30 -18.35
CA ILE A 126 -3.62 1.03 -19.60
C ILE A 126 -3.02 0.12 -20.67
N LYS A 127 -1.99 -0.65 -20.34
CA LYS A 127 -1.36 -1.59 -21.25
C LYS A 127 -2.31 -2.70 -21.70
N LEU A 128 -3.14 -3.22 -20.79
CA LEU A 128 -4.18 -4.19 -21.13
C LEU A 128 -5.24 -3.60 -22.05
N ALA A 129 -5.66 -2.35 -21.86
CA ALA A 129 -6.58 -1.66 -22.76
C ALA A 129 -5.99 -1.49 -24.17
N TRP A 130 -4.73 -1.10 -24.28
CA TRP A 130 -4.05 -1.01 -25.59
C TRP A 130 -3.91 -2.38 -26.26
N TYR A 131 -3.52 -3.40 -25.51
CA TYR A 131 -3.44 -4.78 -25.99
C TYR A 131 -4.79 -5.29 -26.51
N TYR A 132 -5.85 -5.05 -25.74
CA TYR A 132 -7.21 -5.41 -26.11
C TYR A 132 -7.62 -4.79 -27.45
N TRP A 133 -7.46 -3.48 -27.59
CA TRP A 133 -7.84 -2.79 -28.83
C TRP A 133 -6.96 -3.17 -30.02
N HIS A 134 -5.70 -3.42 -29.80
CA HIS A 134 -4.81 -3.93 -30.84
C HIS A 134 -5.28 -5.31 -31.35
N ALA A 135 -5.58 -6.22 -30.44
CA ALA A 135 -6.08 -7.56 -30.77
C ALA A 135 -7.44 -7.54 -31.48
N HIS A 136 -8.24 -6.48 -31.28
CA HIS A 136 -9.50 -6.26 -31.99
C HIS A 136 -9.37 -5.43 -33.30
N GLY A 137 -8.16 -5.30 -33.83
CA GLY A 137 -7.90 -4.60 -35.09
C GLY A 137 -8.06 -3.08 -35.02
N GLN A 138 -8.02 -2.49 -33.83
CA GLN A 138 -8.14 -1.05 -33.61
C GLN A 138 -6.90 -0.47 -32.88
N PRO A 139 -5.68 -0.64 -33.42
CA PRO A 139 -4.43 -0.24 -32.74
C PRO A 139 -4.31 1.28 -32.53
N GLN A 140 -5.08 2.09 -33.24
CA GLN A 140 -5.14 3.55 -33.09
C GLN A 140 -5.83 4.01 -31.79
N ARG A 141 -6.54 3.12 -31.07
CA ARG A 141 -7.21 3.43 -29.80
C ARG A 141 -6.24 3.44 -28.63
N THR A 142 -5.37 4.44 -28.59
CA THR A 142 -4.31 4.58 -27.57
C THR A 142 -4.52 5.76 -26.61
N LYS A 143 -5.51 6.63 -26.88
CA LYS A 143 -5.74 7.83 -26.07
C LYS A 143 -6.34 7.45 -24.71
N ILE A 144 -5.70 7.93 -23.64
CA ILE A 144 -6.16 7.82 -22.26
C ILE A 144 -6.58 9.22 -21.79
N ILE A 145 -7.73 9.32 -21.16
CA ILE A 145 -8.24 10.57 -20.59
C ILE A 145 -8.13 10.47 -19.07
N ALA A 146 -7.49 11.45 -18.45
CA ALA A 146 -7.38 11.58 -17.01
C ALA A 146 -8.00 12.92 -16.56
N ARG A 147 -8.38 13.00 -15.29
CA ARG A 147 -8.80 14.27 -14.68
C ARG A 147 -7.56 15.11 -14.39
N SER A 148 -7.69 16.43 -14.52
CA SER A 148 -6.56 17.38 -14.34
C SER A 148 -5.98 17.43 -12.93
N MET A 149 -6.68 16.97 -11.92
CA MET A 149 -6.27 16.96 -10.51
C MET A 149 -6.49 15.58 -9.86
N GLY A 150 -6.42 14.54 -10.65
CA GLY A 150 -6.66 13.16 -10.23
C GLY A 150 -5.40 12.36 -10.00
#